data_eacffa393dd7abbd9ff8bf82c1773357
#
_entry.id   eacffa393dd7abbd9ff8bf82c1773357
#
_cell.length_a   1.000
_cell.length_b   1.000
_cell.length_c   1.000
_cell.angle_alpha   90.00
_cell.angle_beta   90.00
_cell.angle_gamma   90.00
#
_symmetry.space_group_name_H-M   'P 1'
#
loop_
_entity.id
_entity.type
_entity.pdbx_description
1 polymer ?
#
loop_
_entity_poly.entity_id
_entity_poly.type
_entity_poly.pdbx_seq_one_letter_code
_entity_poly.pdbx_strand_id
1 'polypeptide(L)'
;MSSEKEAALAAVPNDNPTIFDKIIKKEIPSTVVYEDEKVLAFRDINPQAPTHILIIPKVKDGLTGLSKAEERHVEILGHLLYVAKVIARQEGLEDGYRVVINDGPSGCQSVYHIHVHLLGGRQMNWPPG
;
A
#
# COMPACT_ATOMS: atom_id res chain seq x y z
N MET A 1 -7.40 12.52 15.99
CA MET A 1 -7.09 11.44 15.01
C MET A 1 -5.65 11.58 14.56
N SER A 2 -4.91 10.48 14.60
CA SER A 2 -3.51 10.49 14.19
C SER A 2 -3.36 10.68 12.69
N SER A 3 -2.35 11.43 12.27
CA SER A 3 -1.92 11.49 10.89
C SER A 3 -1.11 10.24 10.57
N GLU A 4 -0.90 9.97 9.27
CA GLU A 4 -0.04 8.87 8.83
C GLU A 4 1.37 9.02 9.40
N LYS A 5 1.89 10.26 9.45
CA LYS A 5 3.19 10.54 10.02
C LYS A 5 3.25 10.20 11.50
N GLU A 6 2.21 10.58 12.27
CA GLU A 6 2.14 10.25 13.69
C GLU A 6 2.06 8.74 13.90
N ALA A 7 1.26 8.05 13.10
CA ALA A 7 1.16 6.59 13.15
C ALA A 7 2.50 5.94 12.83
N ALA A 8 3.23 6.46 11.84
CA ALA A 8 4.55 5.95 11.48
C ALA A 8 5.56 6.15 12.60
N LEU A 9 5.54 7.30 13.26
CA LEU A 9 6.44 7.59 14.39
C LEU A 9 6.14 6.70 15.60
N ALA A 10 4.89 6.33 15.79
CA ALA A 10 4.47 5.46 16.90
C ALA A 10 4.68 3.98 16.60
N ALA A 11 4.78 3.58 15.34
CA ALA A 11 4.92 2.18 14.95
C ALA A 11 6.34 1.67 15.22
N VAL A 12 6.44 0.41 15.64
CA VAL A 12 7.72 -0.26 15.85
C VAL A 12 7.88 -1.32 14.75
N PRO A 13 8.95 -1.24 13.94
CA PRO A 13 9.20 -2.25 12.90
C PRO A 13 9.29 -3.65 13.48
N ASN A 14 8.46 -4.57 13.01
CA ASN A 14 8.45 -5.97 13.43
C ASN A 14 7.67 -6.80 12.39
N ASP A 15 7.75 -8.12 12.50
CA ASP A 15 7.07 -9.05 11.60
C ASP A 15 5.86 -9.72 12.26
N ASN A 16 5.25 -9.06 13.22
CA ASN A 16 4.02 -9.54 13.85
C ASN A 16 2.82 -9.33 12.91
N PRO A 17 1.72 -10.06 13.13
CA PRO A 17 0.49 -9.81 12.39
C PRO A 17 0.04 -8.36 12.51
N THR A 18 -0.51 -7.82 11.44
CA THR A 18 -0.96 -6.43 11.36
C THR A 18 -2.46 -6.37 11.04
N ILE A 19 -3.01 -5.16 11.04
CA ILE A 19 -4.39 -4.93 10.62
C ILE A 19 -4.64 -5.43 9.18
N PHE A 20 -3.60 -5.46 8.33
CA PHE A 20 -3.75 -5.96 6.96
C PHE A 20 -4.03 -7.46 6.93
N ASP A 21 -3.51 -8.23 7.89
CA ASP A 21 -3.85 -9.65 8.00
C ASP A 21 -5.35 -9.84 8.24
N LYS A 22 -5.94 -8.97 9.05
CA LYS A 22 -7.38 -8.99 9.32
C LYS A 22 -8.20 -8.61 8.09
N ILE A 23 -7.72 -7.66 7.31
CA ILE A 23 -8.36 -7.25 6.06
C ILE A 23 -8.32 -8.40 5.05
N ILE A 24 -7.17 -9.06 4.91
CA ILE A 24 -7.02 -10.21 4.01
C ILE A 24 -7.98 -11.33 4.40
N LYS A 25 -8.13 -11.59 5.68
CA LYS A 25 -9.02 -12.65 6.21
C LYS A 25 -10.49 -12.23 6.22
N LYS A 26 -10.81 -11.00 5.81
CA LYS A 26 -12.16 -10.44 5.83
C LYS A 26 -12.75 -10.36 7.24
N GLU A 27 -11.90 -10.26 8.26
CA GLU A 27 -12.32 -10.12 9.65
C GLU A 27 -12.77 -8.71 9.99
N ILE A 28 -12.27 -7.70 9.25
CA ILE A 28 -12.73 -6.32 9.37
C ILE A 28 -13.14 -5.82 7.98
N PRO A 29 -14.11 -4.88 7.91
CA PRO A 29 -14.57 -4.39 6.62
C PRO A 29 -13.53 -3.54 5.90
N SER A 30 -13.55 -3.61 4.58
CA SER A 30 -12.76 -2.75 3.71
C SER A 30 -13.47 -2.65 2.37
N THR A 31 -13.18 -1.59 1.62
CA THR A 31 -13.73 -1.43 0.28
C THR A 31 -12.73 -1.97 -0.72
N VAL A 32 -12.89 -3.24 -1.08
CA VAL A 32 -12.00 -3.94 -2.01
C VAL A 32 -12.27 -3.47 -3.43
N VAL A 33 -11.23 -3.11 -4.18
CA VAL A 33 -11.34 -2.66 -5.57
C VAL A 33 -10.69 -3.64 -6.54
N TYR A 34 -9.83 -4.51 -6.06
CA TYR A 34 -9.15 -5.51 -6.87
C TYR A 34 -8.67 -6.65 -5.97
N GLU A 35 -8.74 -7.87 -6.49
CA GLU A 35 -8.24 -9.03 -5.76
C GLU A 35 -7.86 -10.12 -6.74
N ASP A 36 -6.72 -10.75 -6.53
CA ASP A 36 -6.33 -11.97 -7.24
C ASP A 36 -5.69 -12.94 -6.23
N GLU A 37 -5.06 -14.00 -6.71
CA GLU A 37 -4.48 -15.01 -5.82
C GLU A 37 -3.33 -14.47 -4.98
N LYS A 38 -2.66 -13.42 -5.45
CA LYS A 38 -1.42 -12.90 -4.85
C LYS A 38 -1.59 -11.60 -4.09
N VAL A 39 -2.54 -10.76 -4.51
CA VAL A 39 -2.68 -9.41 -3.95
C VAL A 39 -4.13 -9.07 -3.66
N LEU A 40 -4.30 -8.12 -2.75
CA LEU A 40 -5.58 -7.51 -2.41
C LEU A 40 -5.38 -6.00 -2.47
N ALA A 41 -6.34 -5.28 -3.07
CA ALA A 41 -6.31 -3.83 -3.12
C ALA A 41 -7.62 -3.27 -2.57
N PHE A 42 -7.53 -2.26 -1.72
CA PHE A 42 -8.67 -1.66 -1.04
C PHE A 42 -8.44 -0.16 -0.83
N ARG A 43 -9.54 0.57 -0.67
CA ARG A 43 -9.47 2.02 -0.47
C ARG A 43 -8.93 2.35 0.92
N ASP A 44 -8.03 3.34 0.98
CA ASP A 44 -7.54 3.86 2.25
C ASP A 44 -8.69 4.58 2.97
N ILE A 45 -8.87 4.31 4.27
CA ILE A 45 -9.94 4.92 5.07
C ILE A 45 -9.64 6.39 5.40
N ASN A 46 -8.40 6.83 5.21
CA ASN A 46 -7.97 8.20 5.41
C ASN A 46 -7.31 8.72 4.13
N PRO A 47 -8.09 8.90 3.04
CA PRO A 47 -7.52 9.17 1.74
C PRO A 47 -6.82 10.53 1.68
N GLN A 48 -5.65 10.55 1.03
CA GLN A 48 -4.85 11.75 0.82
C GLN A 48 -5.03 12.31 -0.60
N ALA A 49 -5.91 11.68 -1.39
CA ALA A 49 -6.26 12.11 -2.74
C ALA A 49 -7.66 11.57 -3.05
N PRO A 50 -8.36 12.09 -4.06
CA PRO A 50 -9.68 11.57 -4.44
C PRO A 50 -9.67 10.06 -4.71
N THR A 51 -8.59 9.55 -5.30
CA THR A 51 -8.33 8.10 -5.38
C THR A 51 -7.10 7.82 -4.53
N HIS A 52 -7.27 7.00 -3.50
CA HIS A 52 -6.17 6.53 -2.65
C HIS A 52 -6.42 5.07 -2.32
N ILE A 53 -5.66 4.20 -2.95
CA ILE A 53 -5.83 2.75 -2.86
C ILE A 53 -4.53 2.14 -2.34
N LEU A 54 -4.65 1.14 -1.46
CA LEU A 54 -3.54 0.35 -0.95
C LEU A 54 -3.55 -1.00 -1.63
N ILE A 55 -2.39 -1.44 -2.10
CA ILE A 55 -2.22 -2.75 -2.73
C ILE A 55 -1.23 -3.54 -1.89
N ILE A 56 -1.66 -4.70 -1.40
CA ILE A 56 -0.85 -5.52 -0.50
C ILE A 56 -0.72 -6.95 -1.02
N PRO A 57 0.42 -7.61 -0.75
CA PRO A 57 0.52 -9.05 -0.99
C PRO A 57 -0.31 -9.80 0.06
N LYS A 58 -1.00 -10.85 -0.37
CA LYS A 58 -1.80 -11.67 0.55
C LYS A 58 -0.93 -12.50 1.50
N VAL A 59 0.27 -12.86 1.07
CA VAL A 59 1.26 -13.56 1.90
C VAL A 59 2.42 -12.62 2.12
N LYS A 60 2.64 -12.25 3.37
CA LYS A 60 3.71 -11.30 3.71
C LYS A 60 5.11 -11.88 3.45
N ASP A 61 5.36 -13.13 3.81
CA ASP A 61 6.62 -13.81 3.56
C ASP A 61 7.85 -13.00 4.02
N GLY A 62 7.76 -12.37 5.20
CA GLY A 62 8.82 -11.53 5.73
C GLY A 62 8.96 -10.16 5.07
N LEU A 63 8.14 -9.86 4.07
CA LEU A 63 8.22 -8.60 3.31
C LEU A 63 7.46 -7.50 4.06
N THR A 64 8.02 -7.11 5.21
CA THR A 64 7.44 -6.08 6.07
C THR A 64 7.61 -4.69 5.48
N GLY A 65 8.66 -4.48 4.71
CA GLY A 65 8.94 -3.25 3.99
C GLY A 65 9.87 -3.54 2.82
N LEU A 66 10.06 -2.57 1.95
CA LEU A 66 10.88 -2.73 0.76
C LEU A 66 12.32 -3.10 1.11
N SER A 67 12.87 -2.54 2.20
CA SER A 67 14.25 -2.83 2.62
C SER A 67 14.44 -4.27 3.07
N LYS A 68 13.36 -5.01 3.34
CA LYS A 68 13.41 -6.43 3.70
C LYS A 68 13.23 -7.36 2.50
N ALA A 69 13.09 -6.80 1.31
CA ALA A 69 12.93 -7.60 0.10
C ALA A 69 14.19 -8.41 -0.20
N GLU A 70 13.98 -9.62 -0.65
CA GLU A 70 15.02 -10.52 -1.11
C GLU A 70 14.73 -10.91 -2.55
N GLU A 71 15.66 -11.61 -3.19
CA GLU A 71 15.51 -11.98 -4.59
C GLU A 71 14.21 -12.74 -4.87
N ARG A 72 13.78 -13.60 -3.93
CA ARG A 72 12.54 -14.36 -4.07
C ARG A 72 11.30 -13.45 -4.12
N HIS A 73 11.41 -12.19 -3.73
CA HIS A 73 10.30 -11.24 -3.73
C HIS A 73 10.19 -10.44 -5.03
N VAL A 74 11.10 -10.62 -5.98
CA VAL A 74 11.11 -9.83 -7.22
C VAL A 74 9.78 -9.96 -7.97
N GLU A 75 9.24 -11.17 -8.07
CA GLU A 75 7.98 -11.39 -8.78
C GLU A 75 6.79 -10.70 -8.11
N ILE A 76 6.66 -10.81 -6.79
CA ILE A 76 5.55 -10.18 -6.09
C ILE A 76 5.66 -8.66 -6.13
N LEU A 77 6.87 -8.11 -6.05
CA LEU A 77 7.09 -6.66 -6.17
C LEU A 77 6.68 -6.16 -7.56
N GLY A 78 7.06 -6.87 -8.61
CA GLY A 78 6.64 -6.54 -9.96
C GLY A 78 5.13 -6.65 -10.13
N HIS A 79 4.54 -7.67 -9.54
CA HIS A 79 3.08 -7.87 -9.62
C HIS A 79 2.31 -6.74 -8.93
N LEU A 80 2.79 -6.29 -7.76
CA LEU A 80 2.19 -5.15 -7.05
C LEU A 80 2.16 -3.91 -7.95
N LEU A 81 3.26 -3.60 -8.62
CA LEU A 81 3.36 -2.44 -9.50
C LEU A 81 2.50 -2.59 -10.75
N TYR A 82 2.45 -3.78 -11.33
CA TYR A 82 1.59 -4.05 -12.49
C TYR A 82 0.11 -3.87 -12.11
N VAL A 83 -0.29 -4.39 -10.96
CA VAL A 83 -1.66 -4.25 -10.47
C VAL A 83 -2.00 -2.79 -10.22
N ALA A 84 -1.04 -1.99 -9.72
CA ALA A 84 -1.25 -0.54 -9.56
C ALA A 84 -1.64 0.11 -10.89
N LYS A 85 -0.98 -0.25 -11.98
CA LYS A 85 -1.31 0.24 -13.32
C LYS A 85 -2.70 -0.21 -13.76
N VAL A 86 -3.07 -1.46 -13.49
CA VAL A 86 -4.40 -1.99 -13.84
C VAL A 86 -5.49 -1.23 -13.10
N ILE A 87 -5.31 -1.03 -11.79
CA ILE A 87 -6.28 -0.30 -10.97
C ILE A 87 -6.37 1.17 -11.40
N ALA A 88 -5.23 1.80 -11.68
CA ALA A 88 -5.22 3.18 -12.16
C ALA A 88 -6.10 3.34 -13.40
N ARG A 89 -6.04 2.39 -14.30
CA ARG A 89 -6.87 2.39 -15.50
C ARG A 89 -8.36 2.23 -15.15
N GLN A 90 -8.67 1.31 -14.23
CA GLN A 90 -10.06 1.11 -13.77
C GLN A 90 -10.63 2.36 -13.11
N GLU A 91 -9.80 3.13 -12.41
CA GLU A 91 -10.20 4.33 -11.70
C GLU A 91 -10.18 5.59 -12.59
N GLY A 92 -9.86 5.45 -13.86
CA GLY A 92 -9.87 6.58 -14.79
C GLY A 92 -8.71 7.55 -14.60
N LEU A 93 -7.55 7.07 -14.17
CA LEU A 93 -6.39 7.90 -13.86
C LEU A 93 -5.43 8.04 -15.06
N GLU A 94 -5.96 8.09 -16.29
CA GLU A 94 -5.13 8.16 -17.49
C GLU A 94 -4.28 9.43 -17.57
N ASP A 95 -4.71 10.52 -16.92
CA ASP A 95 -3.95 11.77 -16.91
C ASP A 95 -2.71 11.71 -16.01
N GLY A 96 -2.59 10.68 -15.22
CA GLY A 96 -1.44 10.47 -14.36
C GLY A 96 -1.82 10.14 -12.93
N TYR A 97 -0.87 9.57 -12.23
CA TYR A 97 -1.06 9.15 -10.84
C TYR A 97 0.31 9.01 -10.19
N ARG A 98 0.31 8.84 -8.89
CA ARG A 98 1.55 8.61 -8.14
C ARG A 98 1.49 7.27 -7.44
N VAL A 99 2.61 6.56 -7.47
CA VAL A 99 2.78 5.31 -6.72
C VAL A 99 3.83 5.56 -5.66
N VAL A 100 3.53 5.17 -4.42
CA VAL A 100 4.41 5.38 -3.27
C VAL A 100 4.54 4.09 -2.50
N ILE A 101 5.78 3.73 -2.16
CA ILE A 101 6.08 2.68 -1.20
C ILE A 101 6.90 3.32 -0.10
N ASN A 102 6.32 3.46 1.08
CA ASN A 102 7.02 3.99 2.25
C ASN A 102 7.82 2.87 2.91
N ASP A 103 9.05 3.14 3.32
CA ASP A 103 9.87 2.16 4.01
C ASP A 103 10.45 2.76 5.30
N GLY A 104 10.16 2.11 6.41
CA GLY A 104 10.70 2.46 7.72
C GLY A 104 10.11 3.74 8.32
N PRO A 105 10.53 4.06 9.56
CA PRO A 105 9.98 5.24 10.27
C PRO A 105 10.22 6.55 9.53
N SER A 106 11.44 6.77 9.03
CA SER A 106 11.77 8.00 8.31
C SER A 106 11.04 8.12 6.97
N GLY A 107 10.61 6.99 6.41
CA GLY A 107 9.82 6.94 5.17
C GLY A 107 8.32 7.03 5.40
N CYS A 108 7.87 7.24 6.64
CA CYS A 108 6.45 7.30 6.99
C CYS A 108 5.70 5.97 6.86
N GLN A 109 6.39 4.85 7.01
CA GLN A 109 5.72 3.55 7.02
C GLN A 109 5.04 3.33 8.38
N SER A 110 3.72 3.13 8.38
CA SER A 110 2.93 2.96 9.60
C SER A 110 2.52 1.51 9.85
N VAL A 111 2.42 0.70 8.81
CA VAL A 111 2.06 -0.72 8.91
C VAL A 111 3.18 -1.56 8.30
N TYR A 112 3.69 -2.54 9.05
CA TYR A 112 4.83 -3.37 8.63
C TYR A 112 4.38 -4.66 7.93
N HIS A 113 3.64 -4.44 6.91
CA HIS A 113 3.24 -5.36 5.86
C HIS A 113 3.32 -4.51 4.60
N ILE A 114 4.24 -4.80 3.71
CA ILE A 114 4.51 -3.93 2.56
C ILE A 114 3.22 -3.56 1.84
N HIS A 115 3.10 -2.31 1.43
CA HIS A 115 1.95 -1.85 0.68
C HIS A 115 2.33 -0.74 -0.27
N VAL A 116 1.66 -0.74 -1.40
CA VAL A 116 1.82 0.26 -2.44
C VAL A 116 0.64 1.22 -2.35
N HIS A 117 0.93 2.52 -2.23
CA HIS A 117 -0.10 3.55 -2.32
C HIS A 117 -0.28 3.95 -3.78
N LEU A 118 -1.51 3.93 -4.26
CA LEU A 118 -1.88 4.49 -5.55
C LEU A 118 -2.70 5.75 -5.29
N LEU A 119 -2.18 6.89 -5.72
CA LEU A 119 -2.77 8.20 -5.46
C LEU A 119 -3.07 8.90 -6.78
N GLY A 120 -4.29 9.38 -6.94
CA GLY A 120 -4.68 10.07 -8.17
C GLY A 120 -5.95 10.88 -8.01
N GLY A 121 -6.40 11.46 -9.12
CA GLY A 121 -7.62 12.26 -9.15
C GLY A 121 -7.39 13.74 -8.86
N ARG A 122 -6.14 14.17 -8.70
CA ARG A 122 -5.76 15.57 -8.56
C ARG A 122 -4.34 15.78 -9.06
N GLN A 123 -3.94 17.04 -9.24
CA GLN A 123 -2.55 17.36 -9.56
C GLN A 123 -1.66 17.05 -8.35
N MET A 124 -0.61 16.28 -8.57
CA MET A 124 0.39 16.01 -7.54
C MET A 124 1.41 17.12 -7.51
N ASN A 125 1.99 17.33 -6.34
CA ASN A 125 3.04 18.34 -6.15
C ASN A 125 4.42 17.71 -6.29
N TRP A 126 5.40 18.57 -6.57
CA TRP A 126 6.81 18.17 -6.58
C TRP A 126 7.61 19.20 -5.80
N PRO A 127 8.56 18.80 -4.93
CA PRO A 127 8.97 17.40 -4.63
C PRO A 127 7.89 16.61 -3.89
N PRO A 128 8.01 15.26 -3.89
CA PRO A 128 6.96 14.38 -3.36
C PRO A 128 6.84 14.38 -1.83
N GLY A 129 7.77 14.96 -1.14
CA GLY A 129 7.74 14.96 0.32
C GLY A 129 8.25 16.21 0.97
#